data_159601c15735ec60540ec6b2d90681b2
#
_entry.id   159601c15735ec60540ec6b2d90681b2
#
_cell.length_a   1.000
_cell.length_b   1.000
_cell.length_c   1.000
_cell.angle_alpha   90.00
_cell.angle_beta   90.00
_cell.angle_gamma   90.00
#
_symmetry.space_group_name_H-M   'P 1'
#
loop_
_entity.id
_entity.type
_entity.pdbx_description
1 polymer ?
#
loop_
_entity_poly.entity_id
_entity_poly.type
_entity_poly.pdbx_seq_one_letter_code
_entity_poly.pdbx_strand_id
1 'polypeptide(L)'
;MDAAITTLGPRARGGLHRFANPGRFLRLAAAVQPWLTVPAILITLAGLYWGLFVSPADWQQGDAVRIMYIHVPSAWLASLGYFLLACCSFASIVWRHPLADMAAVEIGPVGAGFTGLCLATGSLWGKPMWGAWWVWDARLTSVLILFFLYLGHIALVRAFDDPQRGYRAGAILALVGVVNLPIIKYSVDWWNTLHQPATITLTGAPTMALDMLWPLLVCTIGFMLTFAAIVVARTRAAVMERRIRGLLLARSEAAE
;
A
#
# COMPACT_ATOMS: atom_id res chain seq x y z
N MET A 1 -43.87 40.49 -11.69
CA MET A 1 -42.99 40.07 -12.80
C MET A 1 -42.02 39.06 -12.21
N ASP A 2 -42.47 37.79 -12.18
CA ASP A 2 -41.80 36.67 -11.47
C ASP A 2 -40.66 36.11 -12.33
N ALA A 3 -39.45 36.27 -11.83
CA ALA A 3 -38.28 35.57 -12.39
C ALA A 3 -38.21 34.16 -11.78
N ALA A 4 -38.66 33.18 -12.57
CA ALA A 4 -38.57 31.77 -12.24
C ALA A 4 -37.09 31.37 -12.07
N ILE A 5 -36.65 31.17 -10.83
CA ILE A 5 -35.39 30.51 -10.51
C ILE A 5 -35.55 29.03 -10.88
N THR A 6 -35.10 28.69 -12.06
CA THR A 6 -35.02 27.28 -12.52
C THR A 6 -33.93 26.57 -11.70
N THR A 7 -34.35 25.91 -10.64
CA THR A 7 -33.48 24.97 -9.89
C THR A 7 -33.13 23.79 -10.79
N LEU A 8 -31.96 23.85 -11.41
CA LEU A 8 -31.35 22.70 -12.06
C LEU A 8 -31.07 21.66 -10.99
N GLY A 9 -31.97 20.70 -10.85
CA GLY A 9 -31.79 19.53 -10.00
C GLY A 9 -30.47 18.82 -10.32
N PRO A 10 -29.82 18.20 -9.35
CA PRO A 10 -28.54 17.53 -9.55
C PRO A 10 -28.73 16.41 -10.57
N ARG A 11 -28.20 16.59 -11.79
CA ARG A 11 -28.08 15.52 -12.77
C ARG A 11 -27.43 14.32 -12.08
N ALA A 12 -28.16 13.24 -11.92
CA ALA A 12 -27.63 11.97 -11.45
C ALA A 12 -26.50 11.54 -12.40
N ARG A 13 -25.25 11.88 -12.04
CA ARG A 13 -24.07 11.40 -12.75
C ARG A 13 -23.98 9.90 -12.45
N GLY A 14 -24.52 9.07 -13.36
CA GLY A 14 -24.44 7.63 -13.31
C GLY A 14 -22.98 7.15 -13.36
N GLY A 15 -22.71 5.91 -12.93
CA GLY A 15 -21.40 5.31 -13.01
C GLY A 15 -20.51 5.54 -11.78
N LEU A 16 -19.21 5.58 -11.98
CA LEU A 16 -18.17 5.66 -10.92
C LEU A 16 -18.30 6.89 -10.01
N HIS A 17 -18.89 7.99 -10.47
CA HIS A 17 -19.09 9.20 -9.66
C HIS A 17 -19.99 8.99 -8.42
N ARG A 18 -20.85 7.97 -8.41
CA ARG A 18 -21.62 7.62 -7.20
C ARG A 18 -20.74 7.17 -6.03
N PHE A 19 -19.52 6.67 -6.32
CA PHE A 19 -18.54 6.28 -5.32
C PHE A 19 -17.67 7.45 -4.86
N ALA A 20 -17.69 8.58 -5.55
CA ALA A 20 -16.96 9.79 -5.19
C ALA A 20 -17.62 10.60 -4.04
N ASN A 21 -18.74 10.12 -3.46
CA ASN A 21 -19.42 10.81 -2.36
C ASN A 21 -18.67 10.60 -1.02
N PRO A 22 -18.05 11.65 -0.45
CA PRO A 22 -17.27 11.54 0.80
C PRO A 22 -18.12 11.06 1.97
N GLY A 23 -19.38 11.50 2.08
CA GLY A 23 -20.28 11.10 3.16
C GLY A 23 -20.63 9.61 3.13
N ARG A 24 -20.81 9.04 1.94
CA ARG A 24 -21.01 7.60 1.76
C ARG A 24 -19.75 6.82 2.13
N PHE A 25 -18.58 7.29 1.67
CA PHE A 25 -17.30 6.69 2.03
C PHE A 25 -17.09 6.67 3.53
N LEU A 26 -17.31 7.79 4.23
CA LEU A 26 -17.13 7.88 5.69
C LEU A 26 -18.03 6.88 6.45
N ARG A 27 -19.28 6.71 6.03
CA ARG A 27 -20.17 5.70 6.66
C ARG A 27 -19.70 4.28 6.43
N LEU A 28 -19.34 3.93 5.19
CA LEU A 28 -18.84 2.60 4.85
C LEU A 28 -17.51 2.30 5.56
N ALA A 29 -16.56 3.24 5.52
CA ALA A 29 -15.29 3.11 6.20
C ALA A 29 -15.46 2.93 7.72
N ALA A 30 -16.38 3.69 8.35
CA ALA A 30 -16.67 3.51 9.77
C ALA A 30 -17.25 2.12 10.10
N ALA A 31 -18.15 1.60 9.25
CA ALA A 31 -18.75 0.28 9.45
C ALA A 31 -17.75 -0.86 9.24
N VAL A 32 -16.85 -0.74 8.25
CA VAL A 32 -15.88 -1.79 7.88
C VAL A 32 -14.64 -1.75 8.79
N GLN A 33 -14.27 -0.59 9.33
CA GLN A 33 -13.03 -0.42 10.11
C GLN A 33 -12.83 -1.45 11.23
N PRO A 34 -13.79 -1.73 12.13
CA PRO A 34 -13.58 -2.71 13.19
C PRO A 34 -13.40 -4.13 12.63
N TRP A 35 -14.10 -4.48 11.55
CA TRP A 35 -13.99 -5.78 10.88
C TRP A 35 -12.66 -5.97 10.14
N LEU A 36 -11.96 -4.89 9.81
CA LEU A 36 -10.58 -4.95 9.33
C LEU A 36 -9.59 -4.96 10.48
N THR A 37 -9.76 -4.07 11.46
CA THR A 37 -8.73 -3.84 12.50
C THR A 37 -8.62 -5.01 13.47
N VAL A 38 -9.74 -5.56 13.96
CA VAL A 38 -9.70 -6.66 14.93
C VAL A 38 -9.09 -7.94 14.32
N PRO A 39 -9.55 -8.44 13.15
CA PRO A 39 -8.89 -9.57 12.50
C PRO A 39 -7.45 -9.28 12.09
N ALA A 40 -7.11 -8.06 11.65
CA ALA A 40 -5.74 -7.68 11.32
C ALA A 40 -4.79 -7.92 12.51
N ILE A 41 -5.16 -7.42 13.69
CA ILE A 41 -4.36 -7.60 14.91
C ILE A 41 -4.25 -9.07 15.29
N LEU A 42 -5.38 -9.76 15.39
CA LEU A 42 -5.42 -11.16 15.86
C LEU A 42 -4.68 -12.10 14.92
N ILE A 43 -4.93 -11.99 13.61
CA ILE A 43 -4.32 -12.88 12.60
C ILE A 43 -2.82 -12.57 12.44
N THR A 44 -2.42 -11.28 12.48
CA THR A 44 -1.00 -10.91 12.43
C THR A 44 -0.25 -11.45 13.64
N LEU A 45 -0.78 -11.27 14.86
CA LEU A 45 -0.12 -11.78 16.06
C LEU A 45 -0.07 -13.31 16.08
N ALA A 46 -1.15 -13.99 15.71
CA ALA A 46 -1.18 -15.45 15.62
C ALA A 46 -0.20 -15.98 14.56
N GLY A 47 -0.17 -15.36 13.37
CA GLY A 47 0.76 -15.73 12.31
C GLY A 47 2.21 -15.51 12.69
N LEU A 48 2.54 -14.36 13.30
CA LEU A 48 3.89 -14.07 13.78
C LEU A 48 4.30 -15.01 14.90
N TYR A 49 3.42 -15.30 15.86
CA TYR A 49 3.71 -16.28 16.90
C TYR A 49 4.00 -17.66 16.30
N TRP A 50 3.14 -18.12 15.40
CA TRP A 50 3.32 -19.41 14.72
C TRP A 50 4.62 -19.44 13.89
N GLY A 51 4.84 -18.43 13.06
CA GLY A 51 6.03 -18.37 12.20
C GLY A 51 7.34 -18.21 12.95
N LEU A 52 7.39 -17.35 13.96
CA LEU A 52 8.65 -17.03 14.66
C LEU A 52 9.03 -18.05 15.75
N PHE A 53 8.04 -18.71 16.39
CA PHE A 53 8.31 -19.54 17.57
C PHE A 53 7.96 -21.02 17.39
N VAL A 54 7.01 -21.37 16.52
CA VAL A 54 6.50 -22.74 16.37
C VAL A 54 6.96 -23.40 15.07
N SER A 55 7.11 -22.62 13.98
CA SER A 55 7.57 -23.15 12.68
C SER A 55 8.94 -23.82 12.81
N PRO A 56 9.18 -24.95 12.10
CA PRO A 56 10.47 -25.61 12.11
C PRO A 56 11.58 -24.74 11.51
N ALA A 57 12.83 -25.03 11.88
CA ALA A 57 13.99 -24.48 11.19
C ALA A 57 14.16 -25.12 9.81
N ASP A 58 14.67 -24.36 8.85
CA ASP A 58 15.02 -24.88 7.52
C ASP A 58 16.35 -25.65 7.55
N TRP A 59 16.45 -26.70 6.75
CA TRP A 59 17.65 -27.54 6.73
C TRP A 59 18.91 -26.84 6.18
N GLN A 60 18.75 -25.81 5.32
CA GLN A 60 19.86 -25.00 4.79
C GLN A 60 20.05 -23.70 5.56
N GLN A 61 18.96 -23.03 5.93
CA GLN A 61 18.95 -21.68 6.48
C GLN A 61 18.89 -21.66 8.01
N GLY A 62 18.63 -22.82 8.65
CA GLY A 62 18.41 -22.87 10.08
C GLY A 62 17.27 -21.96 10.52
N ASP A 63 17.42 -21.31 11.67
CA ASP A 63 16.43 -20.37 12.21
C ASP A 63 16.34 -19.03 11.43
N ALA A 64 17.32 -18.71 10.59
CA ALA A 64 17.28 -17.48 9.77
C ALA A 64 16.08 -17.45 8.82
N VAL A 65 15.55 -18.62 8.42
CA VAL A 65 14.33 -18.73 7.60
C VAL A 65 13.12 -18.04 8.22
N ARG A 66 13.04 -17.95 9.54
CA ARG A 66 11.92 -17.34 10.27
C ARG A 66 11.70 -15.87 9.90
N ILE A 67 12.74 -15.19 9.41
CA ILE A 67 12.64 -13.82 8.91
C ILE A 67 11.64 -13.72 7.75
N MET A 68 11.43 -14.79 6.97
CA MET A 68 10.49 -14.79 5.84
C MET A 68 9.05 -14.45 6.24
N TYR A 69 8.63 -14.78 7.47
CA TYR A 69 7.25 -14.52 7.93
C TYR A 69 6.93 -13.04 8.09
N ILE A 70 7.95 -12.19 8.13
CA ILE A 70 7.82 -10.73 8.09
C ILE A 70 8.23 -10.20 6.71
N HIS A 71 9.34 -10.71 6.17
CA HIS A 71 9.92 -10.21 4.92
C HIS A 71 9.02 -10.43 3.71
N VAL A 72 8.54 -11.66 3.51
CA VAL A 72 7.75 -12.01 2.32
C VAL A 72 6.42 -11.25 2.26
N PRO A 73 5.60 -11.21 3.33
CA PRO A 73 4.40 -10.38 3.34
C PRO A 73 4.69 -8.90 3.10
N SER A 74 5.79 -8.37 3.67
CA SER A 74 6.20 -6.97 3.48
C SER A 74 6.59 -6.68 2.03
N ALA A 75 7.33 -7.57 1.37
CA ALA A 75 7.71 -7.46 -0.02
C ALA A 75 6.49 -7.46 -0.98
N TRP A 76 5.51 -8.31 -0.68
CA TRP A 76 4.24 -8.35 -1.42
C TRP A 76 3.47 -7.05 -1.26
N LEU A 77 3.36 -6.53 -0.04
CA LEU A 77 2.67 -5.28 0.24
C LEU A 77 3.41 -4.05 -0.28
N ALA A 78 4.74 -4.08 -0.35
CA ALA A 78 5.51 -3.05 -1.03
C ALA A 78 5.08 -2.91 -2.50
N SER A 79 4.99 -4.02 -3.22
CA SER A 79 4.58 -4.05 -4.62
C SER A 79 3.08 -3.79 -4.80
N LEU A 80 2.22 -4.46 -4.03
CA LEU A 80 0.76 -4.27 -4.07
C LEU A 80 0.36 -2.85 -3.72
N GLY A 81 0.97 -2.27 -2.67
CA GLY A 81 0.72 -0.89 -2.27
C GLY A 81 1.05 0.10 -3.38
N TYR A 82 2.19 -0.09 -4.08
CA TYR A 82 2.54 0.77 -5.20
C TYR A 82 1.61 0.60 -6.40
N PHE A 83 1.18 -0.62 -6.68
CA PHE A 83 0.17 -0.87 -7.71
C PHE A 83 -1.15 -0.17 -7.38
N LEU A 84 -1.62 -0.26 -6.14
CA LEU A 84 -2.84 0.44 -5.68
C LEU A 84 -2.68 1.97 -5.72
N LEU A 85 -1.50 2.48 -5.34
CA LEU A 85 -1.14 3.89 -5.49
C LEU A 85 -1.26 4.33 -6.95
N ALA A 86 -0.70 3.56 -7.88
CA ALA A 86 -0.76 3.85 -9.31
C ALA A 86 -2.20 3.77 -9.85
N CYS A 87 -3.01 2.79 -9.42
CA CYS A 87 -4.43 2.69 -9.78
C CYS A 87 -5.24 3.89 -9.30
N CYS A 88 -5.04 4.32 -8.05
CA CYS A 88 -5.67 5.53 -7.51
C CYS A 88 -5.22 6.78 -8.26
N SER A 89 -3.93 6.89 -8.58
CA SER A 89 -3.35 7.98 -9.37
C SER A 89 -3.93 8.04 -10.79
N PHE A 90 -4.10 6.89 -11.43
CA PHE A 90 -4.75 6.79 -12.73
C PHE A 90 -6.22 7.25 -12.66
N ALA A 91 -6.97 6.78 -11.65
CA ALA A 91 -8.35 7.20 -11.43
C ALA A 91 -8.47 8.70 -11.14
N SER A 92 -7.51 9.27 -10.44
CA SER A 92 -7.39 10.70 -10.19
C SER A 92 -7.23 11.49 -11.48
N ILE A 93 -6.28 11.13 -12.33
CA ILE A 93 -5.98 11.85 -13.58
C ILE A 93 -7.12 11.72 -14.59
N VAL A 94 -7.62 10.49 -14.82
CA VAL A 94 -8.59 10.22 -15.88
C VAL A 94 -9.99 10.67 -15.49
N TRP A 95 -10.43 10.37 -14.27
CA TRP A 95 -11.81 10.67 -13.82
C TRP A 95 -11.89 11.84 -12.84
N ARG A 96 -10.76 12.46 -12.48
CA ARG A 96 -10.70 13.54 -11.47
C ARG A 96 -11.46 13.17 -10.20
N HIS A 97 -11.19 11.95 -9.72
CA HIS A 97 -11.92 11.33 -8.61
C HIS A 97 -11.31 11.76 -7.26
N PRO A 98 -11.97 12.61 -6.45
CA PRO A 98 -11.35 13.25 -5.29
C PRO A 98 -11.01 12.28 -4.14
N LEU A 99 -11.71 11.14 -4.02
CA LEU A 99 -11.35 10.11 -3.05
C LEU A 99 -10.14 9.30 -3.51
N ALA A 100 -9.92 9.17 -4.83
CA ALA A 100 -8.73 8.51 -5.35
C ALA A 100 -7.46 9.33 -5.08
N ASP A 101 -7.54 10.67 -5.19
CA ASP A 101 -6.44 11.56 -4.79
C ASP A 101 -6.04 11.31 -3.34
N MET A 102 -7.02 11.36 -2.43
CA MET A 102 -6.78 11.17 -1.01
C MET A 102 -6.28 9.76 -0.69
N ALA A 103 -6.84 8.72 -1.34
CA ALA A 103 -6.38 7.35 -1.15
C ALA A 103 -4.93 7.18 -1.62
N ALA A 104 -4.56 7.74 -2.79
CA ALA A 104 -3.18 7.70 -3.29
C ALA A 104 -2.20 8.32 -2.29
N VAL A 105 -2.53 9.50 -1.76
CA VAL A 105 -1.70 10.19 -0.74
C VAL A 105 -1.53 9.34 0.52
N GLU A 106 -2.59 8.67 0.97
CA GLU A 106 -2.56 7.89 2.21
C GLU A 106 -1.96 6.47 2.04
N ILE A 107 -1.99 5.90 0.83
CA ILE A 107 -1.28 4.66 0.50
C ILE A 107 0.23 4.88 0.52
N GLY A 108 0.72 6.05 0.05
CA GLY A 108 2.15 6.33 -0.07
C GLY A 108 2.96 6.03 1.19
N PRO A 109 2.65 6.64 2.36
CA PRO A 109 3.38 6.37 3.60
C PRO A 109 3.29 4.92 4.08
N VAL A 110 2.15 4.26 3.88
CA VAL A 110 1.94 2.86 4.29
C VAL A 110 2.79 1.93 3.43
N GLY A 111 2.78 2.14 2.10
CA GLY A 111 3.62 1.40 1.16
C GLY A 111 5.12 1.62 1.41
N ALA A 112 5.52 2.87 1.70
CA ALA A 112 6.90 3.17 2.10
C ALA A 112 7.30 2.42 3.37
N GLY A 113 6.42 2.35 4.39
CA GLY A 113 6.66 1.60 5.62
C GLY A 113 6.90 0.11 5.38
N PHE A 114 6.04 -0.55 4.58
CA PHE A 114 6.24 -1.96 4.23
C PHE A 114 7.47 -2.19 3.34
N THR A 115 7.79 -1.26 2.45
CA THR A 115 9.01 -1.35 1.63
C THR A 115 10.26 -1.21 2.51
N GLY A 116 10.26 -0.26 3.45
CA GLY A 116 11.34 -0.10 4.42
C GLY A 116 11.52 -1.34 5.31
N LEU A 117 10.40 -1.93 5.77
CA LEU A 117 10.42 -3.18 6.54
C LEU A 117 10.96 -4.36 5.71
N CYS A 118 10.59 -4.44 4.44
CA CYS A 118 11.13 -5.44 3.50
C CYS A 118 12.64 -5.26 3.33
N LEU A 119 13.14 -4.05 3.10
CA LEU A 119 14.57 -3.77 2.96
C LEU A 119 15.35 -4.11 4.24
N ALA A 120 14.84 -3.72 5.41
CA ALA A 120 15.48 -4.00 6.70
C ALA A 120 15.55 -5.51 6.99
N THR A 121 14.43 -6.21 6.86
CA THR A 121 14.37 -7.67 7.09
C THR A 121 15.15 -8.45 6.04
N GLY A 122 15.18 -7.98 4.78
CA GLY A 122 16.00 -8.56 3.71
C GLY A 122 17.49 -8.44 4.00
N SER A 123 17.93 -7.29 4.50
CA SER A 123 19.31 -7.07 4.94
C SER A 123 19.69 -7.98 6.11
N LEU A 124 18.80 -8.10 7.11
CA LEU A 124 18.99 -9.01 8.26
C LEU A 124 19.07 -10.48 7.80
N TRP A 125 18.28 -10.88 6.83
CA TRP A 125 18.28 -12.23 6.28
C TRP A 125 19.49 -12.48 5.37
N GLY A 126 19.90 -11.49 4.59
CA GLY A 126 21.06 -11.59 3.70
C GLY A 126 22.37 -11.85 4.43
N LYS A 127 22.55 -11.30 5.65
CA LYS A 127 23.80 -11.48 6.41
C LYS A 127 24.14 -12.93 6.71
N PRO A 128 23.25 -13.77 7.29
CA PRO A 128 23.53 -15.18 7.49
C PRO A 128 23.56 -16.00 6.20
N MET A 129 22.79 -15.59 5.15
CA MET A 129 22.67 -16.37 3.92
C MET A 129 23.79 -16.11 2.91
N TRP A 130 24.25 -14.86 2.81
CA TRP A 130 25.19 -14.41 1.77
C TRP A 130 26.48 -13.84 2.35
N GLY A 131 26.60 -13.74 3.69
CA GLY A 131 27.74 -13.13 4.36
C GLY A 131 27.76 -11.59 4.30
N ALA A 132 26.81 -10.96 3.62
CA ALA A 132 26.73 -9.51 3.42
C ALA A 132 25.35 -8.95 3.81
N TRP A 133 25.34 -7.73 4.37
CA TRP A 133 24.09 -7.02 4.68
C TRP A 133 23.37 -6.53 3.43
N TRP A 134 24.13 -6.27 2.36
CA TRP A 134 23.60 -5.73 1.11
C TRP A 134 24.44 -6.20 -0.07
N VAL A 135 23.77 -6.51 -1.16
CA VAL A 135 24.37 -6.82 -2.46
C VAL A 135 23.65 -5.98 -3.52
N TRP A 136 24.42 -5.34 -4.41
CA TRP A 136 23.87 -4.55 -5.51
C TRP A 136 23.42 -5.46 -6.65
N ASP A 137 22.41 -6.28 -6.40
CA ASP A 137 21.75 -7.06 -7.44
C ASP A 137 20.48 -6.36 -7.95
N ALA A 138 19.92 -6.89 -9.03
CA ALA A 138 18.78 -6.27 -9.69
C ALA A 138 17.53 -6.23 -8.80
N ARG A 139 17.30 -7.25 -7.96
CA ARG A 139 16.13 -7.30 -7.09
C ARG A 139 16.23 -6.32 -5.92
N LEU A 140 17.33 -6.35 -5.19
CA LEU A 140 17.52 -5.46 -4.05
C LEU A 140 17.53 -4.00 -4.49
N THR A 141 18.23 -3.70 -5.61
CA THR A 141 18.30 -2.36 -6.17
C THR A 141 16.93 -1.86 -6.65
N SER A 142 16.14 -2.69 -7.33
CA SER A 142 14.80 -2.28 -7.79
C SER A 142 13.81 -2.07 -6.63
N VAL A 143 13.91 -2.83 -5.53
CA VAL A 143 13.11 -2.58 -4.33
C VAL A 143 13.56 -1.31 -3.60
N LEU A 144 14.86 -1.01 -3.59
CA LEU A 144 15.36 0.28 -3.08
C LEU A 144 14.86 1.46 -3.92
N ILE A 145 14.84 1.33 -5.25
CA ILE A 145 14.23 2.32 -6.14
C ILE A 145 12.73 2.48 -5.82
N LEU A 146 12.01 1.39 -5.57
CA LEU A 146 10.60 1.45 -5.17
C LEU A 146 10.42 2.26 -3.88
N PHE A 147 11.29 2.08 -2.91
CA PHE A 147 11.28 2.87 -1.67
C PHE A 147 11.45 4.37 -1.94
N PHE A 148 12.41 4.74 -2.78
CA PHE A 148 12.61 6.14 -3.18
C PHE A 148 11.46 6.70 -4.01
N LEU A 149 10.80 5.88 -4.83
CA LEU A 149 9.59 6.29 -5.55
C LEU A 149 8.44 6.62 -4.59
N TYR A 150 8.27 5.84 -3.52
CA TYR A 150 7.31 6.16 -2.46
C TYR A 150 7.67 7.46 -1.73
N LEU A 151 8.93 7.61 -1.32
CA LEU A 151 9.40 8.83 -0.65
C LEU A 151 9.27 10.05 -1.56
N GLY A 152 9.62 9.91 -2.83
CA GLY A 152 9.45 10.94 -3.85
C GLY A 152 7.99 11.33 -4.05
N HIS A 153 7.06 10.36 -4.08
CA HIS A 153 5.63 10.63 -4.13
C HIS A 153 5.15 11.43 -2.90
N ILE A 154 5.55 11.01 -1.69
CA ILE A 154 5.18 11.69 -0.44
C ILE A 154 5.70 13.13 -0.43
N ALA A 155 6.96 13.34 -0.83
CA ALA A 155 7.59 14.66 -0.89
C ALA A 155 6.91 15.54 -1.96
N LEU A 156 6.68 15.00 -3.16
CA LEU A 156 6.14 15.73 -4.30
C LEU A 156 4.69 16.20 -4.07
N VAL A 157 3.85 15.36 -3.45
CA VAL A 157 2.48 15.74 -3.08
C VAL A 157 2.45 16.94 -2.13
N ARG A 158 3.48 17.10 -1.29
CA ARG A 158 3.57 18.17 -0.27
C ARG A 158 4.38 19.37 -0.73
N ALA A 159 5.02 19.32 -1.91
CA ALA A 159 5.91 20.36 -2.41
C ALA A 159 5.20 21.59 -3.01
N PHE A 160 3.88 21.55 -3.13
CA PHE A 160 3.10 22.60 -3.77
C PHE A 160 2.11 23.24 -2.79
N ASP A 161 1.98 24.57 -2.84
CA ASP A 161 0.97 25.31 -2.06
C ASP A 161 -0.46 24.93 -2.50
N ASP A 162 -0.66 24.70 -3.80
CA ASP A 162 -1.91 24.16 -4.33
C ASP A 162 -1.93 22.63 -4.24
N PRO A 163 -2.79 22.04 -3.39
CA PRO A 163 -2.90 20.59 -3.24
C PRO A 163 -3.22 19.84 -4.54
N GLN A 164 -3.96 20.47 -5.47
CA GLN A 164 -4.31 19.81 -6.74
C GLN A 164 -3.09 19.65 -7.64
N ARG A 165 -2.18 20.62 -7.63
CA ARG A 165 -0.89 20.50 -8.34
C ARG A 165 -0.03 19.42 -7.72
N GLY A 166 0.03 19.35 -6.39
CA GLY A 166 0.73 18.30 -5.66
C GLY A 166 0.21 16.90 -5.98
N TYR A 167 -1.11 16.70 -5.93
CA TYR A 167 -1.74 15.42 -6.27
C TYR A 167 -1.45 14.99 -7.71
N ARG A 168 -1.53 15.94 -8.66
CA ARG A 168 -1.23 15.65 -10.07
C ARG A 168 0.24 15.28 -10.28
N ALA A 169 1.17 16.00 -9.66
CA ALA A 169 2.59 15.71 -9.75
C ALA A 169 2.93 14.34 -9.15
N GLY A 170 2.41 14.05 -7.95
CA GLY A 170 2.54 12.74 -7.31
C GLY A 170 1.94 11.61 -8.14
N ALA A 171 0.76 11.83 -8.75
CA ALA A 171 0.11 10.85 -9.60
C ALA A 171 0.92 10.53 -10.87
N ILE A 172 1.56 11.53 -11.49
CA ILE A 172 2.44 11.32 -12.65
C ILE A 172 3.65 10.46 -12.22
N LEU A 173 4.30 10.80 -11.10
CA LEU A 173 5.41 10.00 -10.57
C LEU A 173 5.00 8.55 -10.30
N ALA A 174 3.83 8.34 -9.69
CA ALA A 174 3.31 7.00 -9.39
C ALA A 174 3.08 6.18 -10.66
N LEU A 175 2.52 6.78 -11.72
CA LEU A 175 2.28 6.11 -12.99
C LEU A 175 3.58 5.82 -13.76
N VAL A 176 4.56 6.70 -13.71
CA VAL A 176 5.89 6.42 -14.29
C VAL A 176 6.59 5.32 -13.51
N GLY A 177 6.54 5.40 -12.18
CA GLY A 177 7.24 4.45 -11.30
C GLY A 177 6.65 3.03 -11.32
N VAL A 178 5.39 2.84 -11.75
CA VAL A 178 4.77 1.50 -11.81
C VAL A 178 5.53 0.52 -12.71
N VAL A 179 6.28 1.04 -13.68
CA VAL A 179 7.16 0.23 -14.56
C VAL A 179 8.24 -0.53 -13.77
N ASN A 180 8.57 -0.06 -12.57
CA ASN A 180 9.52 -0.75 -11.70
C ASN A 180 8.97 -2.08 -11.12
N LEU A 181 7.64 -2.26 -11.05
CA LEU A 181 7.03 -3.49 -10.50
C LEU A 181 7.35 -4.75 -11.34
N PRO A 182 7.19 -4.76 -12.68
CA PRO A 182 7.67 -5.86 -13.52
C PRO A 182 9.17 -6.12 -13.35
N ILE A 183 9.99 -5.07 -13.22
CA ILE A 183 11.43 -5.22 -13.02
C ILE A 183 11.70 -5.97 -11.71
N ILE A 184 11.05 -5.60 -10.60
CA ILE A 184 11.13 -6.34 -9.33
C ILE A 184 10.70 -7.79 -9.53
N LYS A 185 9.55 -8.02 -10.17
CA LYS A 185 8.97 -9.36 -10.34
C LYS A 185 9.89 -10.30 -11.11
N TYR A 186 10.42 -9.85 -12.23
CA TYR A 186 11.21 -10.67 -13.16
C TYR A 186 12.72 -10.52 -13.02
N SER A 187 13.19 -9.74 -12.03
CA SER A 187 14.62 -9.50 -11.81
C SER A 187 15.44 -10.77 -11.64
N VAL A 188 14.89 -11.80 -10.98
CA VAL A 188 15.57 -13.08 -10.77
C VAL A 188 15.60 -13.96 -12.04
N ASP A 189 14.70 -13.71 -12.99
CA ASP A 189 14.64 -14.43 -14.25
C ASP A 189 15.52 -13.77 -15.32
N TRP A 190 15.69 -12.44 -15.25
CA TRP A 190 16.40 -11.66 -16.25
C TRP A 190 17.88 -11.43 -15.94
N TRP A 191 18.25 -11.45 -14.64
CA TRP A 191 19.62 -11.19 -14.20
C TRP A 191 20.08 -12.23 -13.18
N ASN A 192 21.40 -12.42 -13.10
CA ASN A 192 22.00 -13.18 -12.02
C ASN A 192 21.81 -12.43 -10.70
N THR A 193 21.22 -13.09 -9.71
CA THR A 193 20.94 -12.54 -8.38
C THR A 193 21.17 -13.61 -7.32
N LEU A 194 21.56 -13.21 -6.11
CA LEU A 194 21.64 -14.11 -4.98
C LEU A 194 20.26 -14.41 -4.37
N HIS A 195 19.23 -13.64 -4.78
CA HIS A 195 17.89 -13.84 -4.28
C HIS A 195 17.26 -15.13 -4.84
N GLN A 196 16.63 -15.91 -3.98
CA GLN A 196 15.98 -17.15 -4.36
C GLN A 196 14.80 -16.92 -5.34
N PRO A 197 14.54 -17.85 -6.27
CA PRO A 197 13.33 -17.84 -7.08
C PRO A 197 12.08 -17.96 -6.21
N ALA A 198 10.92 -17.59 -6.78
CA ALA A 198 9.66 -17.65 -6.05
C ALA A 198 9.27 -19.10 -5.74
N THR A 199 9.08 -19.43 -4.46
CA THR A 199 8.62 -20.75 -4.00
C THR A 199 7.11 -20.96 -4.18
N ILE A 200 6.35 -19.88 -4.29
CA ILE A 200 4.90 -19.86 -4.56
C ILE A 200 4.69 -19.26 -5.95
N THR A 201 4.19 -20.08 -6.87
CA THR A 201 3.90 -19.69 -8.26
C THR A 201 2.44 -19.98 -8.60
N LEU A 202 1.92 -19.35 -9.66
CA LEU A 202 0.57 -19.61 -10.16
C LEU A 202 0.47 -20.92 -10.97
N THR A 203 1.63 -21.46 -11.40
CA THR A 203 1.71 -22.56 -12.37
C THR A 203 2.12 -23.90 -11.77
N GLY A 204 2.45 -23.93 -10.46
CA GLY A 204 2.90 -25.16 -9.80
C GLY A 204 2.57 -25.19 -8.31
N ALA A 205 2.67 -26.36 -7.71
CA ALA A 205 2.57 -26.51 -6.27
C ALA A 205 3.72 -25.76 -5.58
N PRO A 206 3.48 -25.18 -4.38
CA PRO A 206 4.56 -24.57 -3.60
C PRO A 206 5.69 -25.57 -3.33
N THR A 207 6.93 -25.14 -3.51
CA THR A 207 8.12 -25.98 -3.23
C THR A 207 8.54 -25.95 -1.76
N MET A 208 7.74 -25.35 -0.90
CA MET A 208 7.94 -25.20 0.54
C MET A 208 7.17 -26.27 1.32
N ALA A 209 7.73 -26.74 2.42
CA ALA A 209 7.06 -27.66 3.36
C ALA A 209 5.79 -27.02 3.92
N LEU A 210 4.72 -27.82 4.12
CA LEU A 210 3.40 -27.32 4.53
C LEU A 210 3.42 -26.67 5.93
N ASP A 211 4.23 -27.17 6.84
CA ASP A 211 4.42 -26.64 8.20
C ASP A 211 5.11 -25.25 8.22
N MET A 212 5.80 -24.89 7.15
CA MET A 212 6.33 -23.55 6.92
C MET A 212 5.37 -22.68 6.07
N LEU A 213 4.64 -23.30 5.16
CA LEU A 213 3.74 -22.59 4.25
C LEU A 213 2.53 -22.00 4.99
N TRP A 214 1.88 -22.78 5.87
CA TRP A 214 0.69 -22.31 6.58
C TRP A 214 0.91 -21.06 7.42
N PRO A 215 1.94 -20.99 8.30
CA PRO A 215 2.21 -19.75 9.03
C PRO A 215 2.56 -18.57 8.10
N LEU A 216 3.21 -18.81 6.95
CA LEU A 216 3.47 -17.77 5.96
C LEU A 216 2.18 -17.21 5.35
N LEU A 217 1.22 -18.07 5.01
CA LEU A 217 -0.08 -17.63 4.49
C LEU A 217 -0.88 -16.86 5.55
N VAL A 218 -0.87 -17.32 6.81
CA VAL A 218 -1.53 -16.62 7.91
C VAL A 218 -0.89 -15.24 8.13
N CYS A 219 0.43 -15.14 8.16
CA CYS A 219 1.14 -13.85 8.21
C CYS A 219 0.75 -12.96 7.02
N THR A 220 0.74 -13.50 5.81
CA THR A 220 0.37 -12.73 4.61
C THR A 220 -1.04 -12.16 4.71
N ILE A 221 -2.02 -12.96 5.13
CA ILE A 221 -3.40 -12.50 5.35
C ILE A 221 -3.44 -11.41 6.44
N GLY A 222 -2.76 -11.62 7.57
CA GLY A 222 -2.69 -10.66 8.67
C GLY A 222 -2.10 -9.31 8.22
N PHE A 223 -1.00 -9.34 7.48
CA PHE A 223 -0.35 -8.15 6.94
C PHE A 223 -1.22 -7.43 5.90
N MET A 224 -1.91 -8.17 5.02
CA MET A 224 -2.86 -7.59 4.06
C MET A 224 -4.02 -6.88 4.76
N LEU A 225 -4.59 -7.49 5.80
CA LEU A 225 -5.64 -6.86 6.60
C LEU A 225 -5.11 -5.64 7.35
N THR A 226 -3.89 -5.69 7.87
CA THR A 226 -3.22 -4.56 8.53
C THR A 226 -3.01 -3.41 7.56
N PHE A 227 -2.52 -3.68 6.35
CA PHE A 227 -2.39 -2.67 5.30
C PHE A 227 -3.74 -2.04 4.97
N ALA A 228 -4.77 -2.84 4.73
CA ALA A 228 -6.11 -2.36 4.42
C ALA A 228 -6.71 -1.53 5.57
N ALA A 229 -6.58 -1.99 6.82
CA ALA A 229 -7.06 -1.28 8.00
C ALA A 229 -6.41 0.10 8.14
N ILE A 230 -5.09 0.18 7.98
CA ILE A 230 -4.33 1.44 8.07
C ILE A 230 -4.73 2.38 6.92
N VAL A 231 -4.79 1.90 5.68
CA VAL A 231 -5.15 2.74 4.52
C VAL A 231 -6.57 3.27 4.65
N VAL A 232 -7.54 2.45 5.07
CA VAL A 232 -8.93 2.88 5.28
C VAL A 232 -9.01 3.93 6.41
N ALA A 233 -8.33 3.70 7.54
CA ALA A 233 -8.32 4.63 8.68
C ALA A 233 -7.71 5.98 8.28
N ARG A 234 -6.56 5.97 7.61
CA ARG A 234 -5.87 7.18 7.15
C ARG A 234 -6.67 7.95 6.12
N THR A 235 -7.21 7.26 5.10
CA THR A 235 -8.06 7.89 4.08
C THR A 235 -9.32 8.50 4.71
N ARG A 236 -9.93 7.79 5.68
CA ARG A 236 -11.07 8.32 6.46
C ARG A 236 -10.69 9.59 7.22
N ALA A 237 -9.55 9.61 7.89
CA ALA A 237 -9.05 10.78 8.61
C ALA A 237 -8.82 11.96 7.65
N ALA A 238 -8.18 11.75 6.51
CA ALA A 238 -7.94 12.78 5.49
C ALA A 238 -9.24 13.37 4.93
N VAL A 239 -10.26 12.53 4.67
CA VAL A 239 -11.59 12.99 4.22
C VAL A 239 -12.29 13.82 5.29
N MET A 240 -12.21 13.40 6.57
CA MET A 240 -12.79 14.16 7.69
C MET A 240 -12.10 15.51 7.87
N GLU A 241 -10.77 15.54 7.84
CA GLU A 241 -9.97 16.77 7.97
C GLU A 241 -10.31 17.77 6.85
N ARG A 242 -10.38 17.31 5.60
CA ARG A 242 -10.78 18.15 4.47
C ARG A 242 -12.19 18.74 4.66
N ARG A 243 -13.13 17.95 5.18
CA ARG A 243 -14.50 18.40 5.46
C ARG A 243 -14.55 19.45 6.57
N ILE A 244 -13.81 19.23 7.68
CA ILE A 244 -13.73 20.18 8.78
C ILE A 244 -13.13 21.51 8.29
N ARG A 245 -12.05 21.47 7.52
CA ARG A 245 -11.42 22.67 6.96
C ARG A 245 -12.40 23.47 6.10
N GLY A 246 -13.17 22.80 5.24
CA GLY A 246 -14.19 23.46 4.42
C GLY A 246 -15.31 24.13 5.24
N LEU A 247 -15.74 23.51 6.35
CA LEU A 247 -16.75 24.08 7.25
C LEU A 247 -16.21 25.30 8.02
N LEU A 248 -14.95 25.26 8.44
CA LEU A 248 -14.32 26.39 9.12
C LEU A 248 -14.17 27.61 8.20
N LEU A 249 -13.77 27.41 6.95
CA LEU A 249 -13.69 28.49 5.95
C LEU A 249 -15.07 29.10 5.68
N ALA A 250 -16.09 28.29 5.43
CA ALA A 250 -17.45 28.79 5.22
C ALA A 250 -18.00 29.57 6.44
N ARG A 251 -17.59 29.19 7.65
CA ARG A 251 -17.98 29.91 8.87
C ARG A 251 -17.27 31.26 9.01
N SER A 252 -15.97 31.35 8.63
CA SER A 252 -15.25 32.63 8.65
C SER A 252 -15.81 33.62 7.63
N GLU A 253 -16.12 33.16 6.41
CA GLU A 253 -16.75 33.99 5.37
C GLU A 253 -18.16 34.49 5.76
N ALA A 254 -18.91 33.72 6.55
CA ALA A 254 -20.24 34.13 7.02
C ALA A 254 -20.22 35.09 8.23
N ALA A 255 -19.04 35.30 8.84
CA ALA A 255 -18.85 36.18 9.97
C ALA A 255 -18.29 37.56 9.59
N GLU A 256 -17.85 37.72 8.33
CA GLU A 256 -17.46 38.99 7.70
C GLU A 256 -18.65 39.66 7.01
#